data_213160538a8640f1f1436d1897288c4c
#
_entry.id   213160538a8640f1f1436d1897288c4c
#
_cell.length_a   1.000
_cell.length_b   1.000
_cell.length_c   1.000
_cell.angle_alpha   90.00
_cell.angle_beta   90.00
_cell.angle_gamma   90.00
#
_symmetry.space_group_name_H-M   'P 1'
#
loop_
_entity.id
_entity.type
_entity.pdbx_description
1 polymer ?
#
loop_
_entity_poly.entity_id
_entity_poly.type
_entity_poly.pdbx_seq_one_letter_code
_entity_poly.pdbx_strand_id
1 'polypeptide(L)'
;MDDLVTTRLLLHPMSITEAEHVVAGVPGDSDRWADGYPSAGVLAGARGFLSTCAAAGGDPRPFGAYQLLRREDGLAIGGLGFHGAPDEDGCVAIGYGLIPSAHGQGYASEAVRALLALARAHDITAVTGNTTHDNVPSQRVMTAVGMQLVEDDGRLKHYRISMR
;
A
#
# COMPACT_ATOMS: atom_id res chain seq x y z
N MET A 1 7.82 -12.51 -8.18
CA MET A 1 6.46 -12.01 -8.39
C MET A 1 6.51 -10.84 -9.36
N ASP A 2 5.67 -10.90 -10.38
CA ASP A 2 5.63 -9.85 -11.41
C ASP A 2 4.83 -8.63 -10.93
N ASP A 3 5.04 -7.51 -11.62
CA ASP A 3 4.28 -6.29 -11.37
C ASP A 3 2.79 -6.52 -11.66
N LEU A 4 1.94 -5.94 -10.82
CA LEU A 4 0.49 -5.89 -11.10
C LEU A 4 0.23 -4.67 -11.97
N VAL A 5 -0.48 -4.86 -13.07
CA VAL A 5 -0.77 -3.80 -14.04
C VAL A 5 -2.20 -3.34 -13.89
N THR A 6 -2.39 -2.02 -13.75
CA THR A 6 -3.71 -1.40 -13.81
C THR A 6 -3.77 -0.45 -15.01
N THR A 7 -4.86 0.29 -15.17
CA THR A 7 -5.00 1.22 -16.30
C THR A 7 -3.87 2.25 -16.36
N ARG A 8 -3.49 2.81 -15.22
CA ARG A 8 -2.50 3.90 -15.16
C ARG A 8 -1.28 3.61 -14.32
N LEU A 9 -1.27 2.46 -13.60
CA LEU A 9 -0.24 2.15 -12.60
C LEU A 9 0.36 0.78 -12.83
N LEU A 10 1.60 0.64 -12.33
CA LEU A 10 2.23 -0.64 -12.04
C LEU A 10 2.40 -0.73 -10.52
N LEU A 11 1.95 -1.83 -9.93
CA LEU A 11 2.22 -2.12 -8.53
C LEU A 11 3.41 -3.07 -8.50
N HIS A 12 4.58 -2.51 -8.23
CA HIS A 12 5.83 -3.25 -8.24
C HIS A 12 6.11 -3.85 -6.85
N PRO A 13 6.18 -5.18 -6.71
CA PRO A 13 6.53 -5.80 -5.44
C PRO A 13 7.93 -5.34 -5.02
N MET A 14 8.01 -4.58 -3.93
CA MET A 14 9.25 -3.98 -3.48
C MET A 14 10.17 -5.06 -2.88
N SER A 15 11.42 -5.08 -3.30
CA SER A 15 12.44 -5.92 -2.68
C SER A 15 12.95 -5.29 -1.39
N ILE A 16 13.64 -6.08 -0.57
CA ILE A 16 14.29 -5.58 0.64
C ILE A 16 15.28 -4.46 0.29
N THR A 17 16.07 -4.65 -0.75
CA THR A 17 17.04 -3.63 -1.21
C THR A 17 16.35 -2.33 -1.63
N GLU A 18 15.26 -2.43 -2.39
CA GLU A 18 14.49 -1.26 -2.79
C GLU A 18 13.89 -0.52 -1.59
N ALA A 19 13.38 -1.26 -0.60
CA ALA A 19 12.86 -0.67 0.63
C ALA A 19 13.95 0.04 1.43
N GLU A 20 15.16 -0.52 1.45
CA GLU A 20 16.31 0.09 2.09
C GLU A 20 16.70 1.42 1.42
N HIS A 21 16.62 1.50 0.08
CA HIS A 21 16.83 2.75 -0.66
C HIS A 21 15.80 3.80 -0.25
N VAL A 22 14.53 3.41 -0.12
CA VAL A 22 13.46 4.31 0.30
C VAL A 22 13.73 4.86 1.70
N VAL A 23 14.08 3.99 2.64
CA VAL A 23 14.36 4.41 4.04
C VAL A 23 15.58 5.32 4.11
N ALA A 24 16.61 5.06 3.30
CA ALA A 24 17.79 5.90 3.23
C ALA A 24 17.53 7.23 2.51
N GLY A 25 16.46 7.32 1.72
CA GLY A 25 16.16 8.49 0.92
C GLY A 25 17.08 8.67 -0.27
N VAL A 26 17.74 7.60 -0.70
CA VAL A 26 18.72 7.63 -1.80
C VAL A 26 18.34 6.56 -2.83
N PRO A 27 17.91 6.96 -4.03
CA PRO A 27 17.56 5.99 -5.06
C PRO A 27 18.78 5.21 -5.53
N GLY A 28 18.57 3.93 -5.83
CA GLY A 28 19.57 3.11 -6.51
C GLY A 28 19.60 3.41 -8.01
N ASP A 29 20.54 2.78 -8.73
CA ASP A 29 20.78 3.04 -10.15
C ASP A 29 19.55 2.78 -11.03
N SER A 30 18.72 1.82 -10.67
CA SER A 30 17.51 1.47 -11.42
C SER A 30 16.24 2.09 -10.86
N ASP A 31 16.33 2.80 -9.75
CA ASP A 31 15.18 3.47 -9.15
C ASP A 31 14.87 4.76 -9.91
N ARG A 32 13.59 4.97 -10.18
CA ARG A 32 13.11 6.16 -10.87
C ARG A 32 12.02 6.81 -10.02
N TRP A 33 12.39 7.82 -9.27
CA TRP A 33 11.53 8.49 -8.32
C TRP A 33 11.02 9.82 -8.87
N ALA A 34 9.73 10.08 -8.72
CA ALA A 34 9.16 11.40 -8.98
C ALA A 34 9.62 12.38 -7.90
N ASP A 35 9.55 13.67 -8.20
CA ASP A 35 9.83 14.71 -7.20
C ASP A 35 8.88 14.56 -6.01
N GLY A 36 9.45 14.62 -4.80
CA GLY A 36 8.69 14.43 -3.56
C GLY A 36 8.55 12.99 -3.10
N TYR A 37 9.02 12.02 -3.87
CA TYR A 37 9.06 10.63 -3.45
C TYR A 37 10.34 10.35 -2.65
N PRO A 38 10.31 9.60 -1.55
CA PRO A 38 9.10 9.00 -0.94
C PRO A 38 8.33 10.00 -0.07
N SER A 39 7.01 9.84 -0.03
CA SER A 39 6.18 10.55 0.93
C SER A 39 6.38 9.97 2.34
N ALA A 40 5.91 10.69 3.37
CA ALA A 40 6.00 10.21 4.76
C ALA A 40 5.30 8.84 4.93
N GLY A 41 4.17 8.65 4.27
CA GLY A 41 3.44 7.37 4.32
C GLY A 41 4.20 6.23 3.67
N VAL A 42 4.83 6.48 2.53
CA VAL A 42 5.66 5.47 1.84
C VAL A 42 6.87 5.11 2.70
N LEU A 43 7.50 6.11 3.31
CA LEU A 43 8.66 5.90 4.19
C LEU A 43 8.30 5.03 5.39
N ALA A 44 7.17 5.33 6.04
CA ALA A 44 6.67 4.52 7.16
C ALA A 44 6.35 3.09 6.71
N GLY A 45 5.73 2.93 5.54
CA GLY A 45 5.43 1.63 4.96
C GLY A 45 6.68 0.80 4.66
N ALA A 46 7.72 1.43 4.13
CA ALA A 46 9.01 0.75 3.86
C ALA A 46 9.69 0.28 5.15
N ARG A 47 9.68 1.11 6.19
CA ARG A 47 10.21 0.72 7.51
C ARG A 47 9.45 -0.47 8.08
N GLY A 48 8.11 -0.44 8.01
CA GLY A 48 7.26 -1.52 8.47
C GLY A 48 7.51 -2.81 7.70
N PHE A 49 7.68 -2.71 6.39
CA PHE A 49 7.99 -3.86 5.53
C PHE A 49 9.33 -4.50 5.93
N LEU A 50 10.36 -3.70 6.14
CA LEU A 50 11.67 -4.21 6.55
C LEU A 50 11.59 -4.90 7.93
N SER A 51 10.84 -4.35 8.87
CA SER A 51 10.60 -4.98 10.17
C SER A 51 9.88 -6.32 10.02
N THR A 52 8.87 -6.37 9.16
CA THR A 52 8.11 -7.59 8.88
C THR A 52 9.02 -8.67 8.27
N CYS A 53 9.86 -8.28 7.30
CA CYS A 53 10.80 -9.21 6.67
C CYS A 53 11.80 -9.77 7.68
N ALA A 54 12.32 -8.94 8.56
CA ALA A 54 13.26 -9.36 9.61
C ALA A 54 12.61 -10.35 10.58
N ALA A 55 11.37 -10.08 11.01
CA ALA A 55 10.65 -10.93 11.93
C ALA A 55 10.25 -12.28 11.30
N ALA A 56 9.90 -12.28 10.02
CA ALA A 56 9.48 -13.47 9.30
C ALA A 56 10.63 -14.29 8.70
N GLY A 57 11.85 -13.75 8.72
CA GLY A 57 13.00 -14.39 8.11
C GLY A 57 13.04 -14.28 6.59
N GLY A 58 12.29 -13.35 6.00
CA GLY A 58 12.27 -13.10 4.57
C GLY A 58 11.07 -12.29 4.10
N ASP A 59 10.98 -12.11 2.80
CA ASP A 59 9.93 -11.37 2.12
C ASP A 59 8.60 -12.15 2.19
N PRO A 60 7.51 -11.55 2.71
CA PRO A 60 6.22 -12.24 2.85
C PRO A 60 5.36 -12.19 1.58
N ARG A 61 5.94 -12.00 0.40
CA ARG A 61 5.17 -11.90 -0.85
C ARG A 61 4.09 -12.96 -0.95
N PRO A 62 2.90 -12.62 -1.43
CA PRO A 62 2.48 -11.33 -1.98
C PRO A 62 2.05 -10.29 -0.92
N PHE A 63 2.18 -10.58 0.36
CA PHE A 63 1.70 -9.75 1.47
C PHE A 63 2.74 -8.75 1.97
N GLY A 64 3.58 -8.25 1.06
CA GLY A 64 4.59 -7.24 1.33
C GLY A 64 4.17 -5.84 0.88
N ALA A 65 5.17 -5.01 0.63
CA ALA A 65 4.99 -3.64 0.15
C ALA A 65 5.13 -3.58 -1.37
N TYR A 66 4.40 -2.66 -1.97
CA TYR A 66 4.41 -2.40 -3.40
C TYR A 66 4.73 -0.94 -3.65
N GLN A 67 5.59 -0.69 -4.62
CA GLN A 67 5.86 0.65 -5.12
C GLN A 67 4.87 0.96 -6.24
N LEU A 68 4.28 2.15 -6.21
CA LEU A 68 3.37 2.59 -7.27
C LEU A 68 4.15 3.36 -8.31
N LEU A 69 4.23 2.79 -9.51
CA LEU A 69 4.85 3.42 -10.65
C LEU A 69 3.76 3.92 -11.58
N ARG A 70 3.86 5.18 -12.01
CA ARG A 70 2.95 5.75 -12.98
C ARG A 70 3.36 5.25 -14.38
N ARG A 71 2.44 4.62 -15.10
CA ARG A 71 2.77 4.01 -16.40
C ARG A 71 3.17 5.04 -17.45
N GLU A 72 2.63 6.25 -17.34
CA GLU A 72 2.89 7.35 -18.28
C GLU A 72 4.38 7.67 -18.40
N ASP A 73 5.11 7.67 -17.31
CA ASP A 73 6.52 8.06 -17.26
C ASP A 73 7.42 7.08 -16.51
N GLY A 74 6.86 6.05 -15.91
CA GLY A 74 7.62 5.06 -15.16
C GLY A 74 8.12 5.52 -13.80
N LEU A 75 7.67 6.67 -13.31
CA LEU A 75 8.16 7.25 -12.06
C LEU A 75 7.38 6.73 -10.85
N ALA A 76 8.10 6.49 -9.75
CA ALA A 76 7.50 6.12 -8.48
C ALA A 76 6.78 7.33 -7.87
N ILE A 77 5.48 7.19 -7.61
CA ILE A 77 4.64 8.26 -7.07
C ILE A 77 4.04 7.92 -5.72
N GLY A 78 4.19 6.71 -5.26
CA GLY A 78 3.61 6.29 -3.99
C GLY A 78 3.90 4.84 -3.68
N GLY A 79 3.21 4.34 -2.67
CA GLY A 79 3.30 2.96 -2.27
C GLY A 79 2.06 2.51 -1.55
N LEU A 80 1.86 1.20 -1.51
CA LEU A 80 0.84 0.57 -0.72
C LEU A 80 1.30 -0.85 -0.38
N GLY A 81 0.61 -1.48 0.53
CA GLY A 81 0.96 -2.85 0.84
C GLY A 81 0.14 -3.42 1.98
N PHE A 82 0.42 -4.67 2.26
CA PHE A 82 -0.11 -5.39 3.40
C PHE A 82 0.84 -5.24 4.59
N HIS A 83 0.29 -5.17 5.78
CA HIS A 83 1.09 -5.12 7.01
C HIS A 83 1.44 -6.54 7.46
N GLY A 84 1.98 -7.35 6.56
CA GLY A 84 2.39 -8.72 6.81
C GLY A 84 1.39 -9.77 6.33
N ALA A 85 1.73 -11.03 6.56
CA ALA A 85 0.92 -12.17 6.18
C ALA A 85 -0.43 -12.20 6.94
N PRO A 86 -1.44 -12.93 6.41
CA PRO A 86 -2.74 -13.03 7.08
C PRO A 86 -2.61 -13.54 8.50
N ASP A 87 -3.50 -13.05 9.38
CA ASP A 87 -3.62 -13.56 10.74
C ASP A 87 -4.34 -14.91 10.77
N GLU A 88 -4.63 -15.42 11.98
CA GLU A 88 -5.30 -16.72 12.18
C GLU A 88 -6.67 -16.79 11.52
N ASP A 89 -7.36 -15.65 11.41
CA ASP A 89 -8.69 -15.56 10.80
C ASP A 89 -8.64 -15.30 9.28
N GLY A 90 -7.46 -15.20 8.71
CA GLY A 90 -7.27 -14.91 7.30
C GLY A 90 -7.44 -13.45 6.95
N CYS A 91 -7.31 -12.54 7.91
CA CYS A 91 -7.44 -11.11 7.73
C CYS A 91 -6.09 -10.45 7.51
N VAL A 92 -6.04 -9.43 6.66
CA VAL A 92 -4.86 -8.60 6.44
C VAL A 92 -5.21 -7.13 6.60
N ALA A 93 -4.24 -6.34 7.03
CA ALA A 93 -4.36 -4.89 7.07
C ALA A 93 -3.57 -4.28 5.92
N ILE A 94 -4.07 -3.17 5.38
CA ILE A 94 -3.40 -2.44 4.30
C ILE A 94 -3.09 -1.00 4.71
N GLY A 95 -2.08 -0.44 4.04
CA GLY A 95 -1.76 0.98 4.11
C GLY A 95 -1.31 1.47 2.76
N TYR A 96 -1.38 2.78 2.52
CA TYR A 96 -0.97 3.39 1.27
C TYR A 96 -0.64 4.86 1.45
N GLY A 97 0.11 5.41 0.50
CA GLY A 97 0.44 6.83 0.46
C GLY A 97 0.89 7.25 -0.93
N LEU A 98 0.65 8.51 -1.25
CA LEU A 98 1.04 9.13 -2.51
C LEU A 98 1.78 10.43 -2.24
N ILE A 99 2.68 10.81 -3.15
CA ILE A 99 3.26 12.17 -3.13
C ILE A 99 2.13 13.20 -3.34
N PRO A 100 2.26 14.42 -2.77
CA PRO A 100 1.20 15.41 -2.88
C PRO A 100 0.76 15.73 -4.31
N SER A 101 1.68 15.79 -5.27
CA SER A 101 1.35 16.08 -6.67
C SER A 101 0.51 15.01 -7.35
N ALA A 102 0.43 13.81 -6.78
CA ALA A 102 -0.38 12.70 -7.30
C ALA A 102 -1.76 12.59 -6.64
N HIS A 103 -2.06 13.45 -5.67
CA HIS A 103 -3.36 13.44 -5.00
C HIS A 103 -4.49 13.93 -5.92
N GLY A 104 -5.71 13.49 -5.63
CA GLY A 104 -6.93 13.99 -6.31
C GLY A 104 -7.13 13.48 -7.73
N GLN A 105 -6.40 12.47 -8.16
CA GLN A 105 -6.46 11.91 -9.52
C GLN A 105 -7.01 10.49 -9.59
N GLY A 106 -7.41 9.92 -8.45
CA GLY A 106 -7.95 8.57 -8.38
C GLY A 106 -6.91 7.45 -8.34
N TYR A 107 -5.63 7.77 -8.26
CA TYR A 107 -4.57 6.75 -8.21
C TYR A 107 -4.69 5.84 -6.99
N ALA A 108 -4.97 6.40 -5.80
CA ALA A 108 -5.07 5.61 -4.59
C ALA A 108 -6.21 4.58 -4.68
N SER A 109 -7.37 4.99 -5.16
CA SER A 109 -8.51 4.08 -5.35
C SER A 109 -8.19 2.99 -6.36
N GLU A 110 -7.54 3.35 -7.46
CA GLU A 110 -7.11 2.38 -8.49
C GLU A 110 -6.16 1.34 -7.91
N ALA A 111 -5.18 1.79 -7.14
CA ALA A 111 -4.18 0.92 -6.51
C ALA A 111 -4.81 0.01 -5.46
N VAL A 112 -5.66 0.55 -4.59
CA VAL A 112 -6.31 -0.23 -3.54
C VAL A 112 -7.23 -1.29 -4.14
N ARG A 113 -7.97 -0.96 -5.21
CA ARG A 113 -8.79 -1.96 -5.91
C ARG A 113 -7.96 -3.14 -6.43
N ALA A 114 -6.78 -2.86 -6.97
CA ALA A 114 -5.86 -3.92 -7.42
C ALA A 114 -5.40 -4.79 -6.25
N LEU A 115 -5.09 -4.16 -5.12
CA LEU A 115 -4.66 -4.87 -3.92
C LEU A 115 -5.79 -5.75 -3.35
N LEU A 116 -7.03 -5.25 -3.36
CA LEU A 116 -8.19 -6.03 -2.94
C LEU A 116 -8.44 -7.22 -3.86
N ALA A 117 -8.25 -7.06 -5.17
CA ALA A 117 -8.36 -8.16 -6.13
C ALA A 117 -7.30 -9.23 -5.85
N LEU A 118 -6.08 -8.82 -5.53
CA LEU A 118 -5.01 -9.73 -5.15
C LEU A 118 -5.36 -10.49 -3.86
N ALA A 119 -5.87 -9.80 -2.87
CA ALA A 119 -6.30 -10.41 -1.61
C ALA A 119 -7.37 -11.48 -1.86
N ARG A 120 -8.36 -11.16 -2.70
CA ARG A 120 -9.42 -12.10 -3.05
C ARG A 120 -8.86 -13.34 -3.75
N ALA A 121 -7.89 -13.17 -4.64
CA ALA A 121 -7.24 -14.28 -5.35
C ALA A 121 -6.43 -15.19 -4.43
N HIS A 122 -6.03 -14.69 -3.26
CA HIS A 122 -5.24 -15.44 -2.27
C HIS A 122 -6.09 -15.88 -1.06
N ASP A 123 -7.40 -15.99 -1.24
CA ASP A 123 -8.33 -16.53 -0.23
C ASP A 123 -8.35 -15.75 1.08
N ILE A 124 -8.05 -14.46 1.05
CA ILE A 124 -8.15 -13.60 2.23
C ILE A 124 -9.61 -13.45 2.64
N THR A 125 -9.87 -13.57 3.95
CA THR A 125 -11.22 -13.46 4.51
C THR A 125 -11.71 -12.03 4.56
N ALA A 126 -10.86 -11.11 5.00
CA ALA A 126 -11.19 -9.69 5.08
C ALA A 126 -9.94 -8.83 5.02
N VAL A 127 -10.13 -7.60 4.55
CA VAL A 127 -9.08 -6.58 4.51
C VAL A 127 -9.52 -5.43 5.41
N THR A 128 -8.60 -4.95 6.24
CA THR A 128 -8.82 -3.80 7.11
C THR A 128 -7.87 -2.67 6.76
N GLY A 129 -8.26 -1.47 7.15
CA GLY A 129 -7.42 -0.28 7.03
C GLY A 129 -7.89 0.75 8.02
N ASN A 130 -7.02 1.67 8.39
CA ASN A 130 -7.42 2.76 9.27
C ASN A 130 -6.83 4.08 8.79
N THR A 131 -7.43 5.17 9.27
CA THR A 131 -6.97 6.52 8.97
C THR A 131 -7.40 7.46 10.08
N THR A 132 -6.72 8.59 10.18
CA THR A 132 -7.07 9.63 11.15
C THR A 132 -8.32 10.38 10.72
N HIS A 133 -8.96 11.06 11.68
CA HIS A 133 -10.19 11.84 11.44
C HIS A 133 -9.99 12.99 10.46
N ASP A 134 -8.80 13.57 10.44
CA ASP A 134 -8.47 14.70 9.56
C ASP A 134 -8.05 14.27 8.16
N ASN A 135 -7.80 12.99 7.93
CA ASN A 135 -7.41 12.49 6.62
C ASN A 135 -8.64 12.12 5.78
N VAL A 136 -9.42 13.13 5.41
CA VAL A 136 -10.65 12.96 4.63
C VAL A 136 -10.39 12.28 3.27
N PRO A 137 -9.32 12.61 2.52
CA PRO A 137 -9.03 11.91 1.27
C PRO A 137 -8.90 10.39 1.43
N SER A 138 -8.23 9.92 2.49
CA SER A 138 -8.08 8.50 2.76
C SER A 138 -9.43 7.84 3.09
N GLN A 139 -10.27 8.53 3.88
CA GLN A 139 -11.62 8.05 4.19
C GLN A 139 -12.44 7.86 2.91
N ARG A 140 -12.33 8.80 1.97
CA ARG A 140 -13.02 8.73 0.68
C ARG A 140 -12.53 7.54 -0.16
N VAL A 141 -11.22 7.29 -0.17
CA VAL A 141 -10.64 6.14 -0.88
C VAL A 141 -11.21 4.83 -0.32
N MET A 142 -11.19 4.66 0.99
CA MET A 142 -11.69 3.43 1.63
C MET A 142 -13.16 3.20 1.32
N THR A 143 -13.98 4.24 1.39
CA THR A 143 -15.40 4.15 1.05
C THR A 143 -15.60 3.84 -0.44
N ALA A 144 -14.84 4.49 -1.31
CA ALA A 144 -14.95 4.31 -2.76
C ALA A 144 -14.63 2.89 -3.21
N VAL A 145 -13.73 2.19 -2.52
CA VAL A 145 -13.37 0.81 -2.86
C VAL A 145 -14.27 -0.24 -2.18
N GLY A 146 -15.27 0.19 -1.42
CA GLY A 146 -16.25 -0.68 -0.80
C GLY A 146 -15.99 -1.06 0.65
N MET A 147 -14.98 -0.46 1.27
CA MET A 147 -14.72 -0.69 2.69
C MET A 147 -15.74 0.07 3.54
N GLN A 148 -16.13 -0.51 4.66
CA GLN A 148 -17.12 0.08 5.56
C GLN A 148 -16.48 0.47 6.88
N LEU A 149 -16.88 1.60 7.42
CA LEU A 149 -16.47 2.04 8.74
C LEU A 149 -17.07 1.09 9.79
N VAL A 150 -16.21 0.42 10.56
CA VAL A 150 -16.62 -0.56 11.57
C VAL A 150 -16.34 -0.10 12.98
N GLU A 151 -15.42 0.85 13.18
CA GLU A 151 -15.07 1.37 14.49
C GLU A 151 -14.49 2.77 14.35
N ASP A 152 -14.78 3.60 15.33
CA ASP A 152 -14.19 4.92 15.51
C ASP A 152 -13.78 5.02 16.98
N ASP A 153 -12.46 5.02 17.24
CA ASP A 153 -11.94 5.04 18.60
C ASP A 153 -11.63 6.44 19.12
N GLY A 154 -12.10 7.49 18.40
CA GLY A 154 -11.86 8.88 18.73
C GLY A 154 -10.58 9.46 18.15
N ARG A 155 -9.65 8.60 17.70
CA ARG A 155 -8.39 8.98 17.07
C ARG A 155 -8.31 8.45 15.65
N LEU A 156 -8.66 7.17 15.46
CA LEU A 156 -8.64 6.49 14.18
C LEU A 156 -10.03 6.01 13.79
N LYS A 157 -10.30 6.05 12.49
CA LYS A 157 -11.45 5.40 11.87
C LYS A 157 -10.96 4.10 11.27
N HIS A 158 -11.62 3.00 11.63
CA HIS A 158 -11.27 1.65 11.19
C HIS A 158 -12.26 1.16 10.15
N TYR A 159 -11.75 0.74 9.01
CA TYR A 159 -12.54 0.27 7.86
C TYR A 159 -12.28 -1.20 7.62
N ARG A 160 -13.26 -1.89 7.07
CA ARG A 160 -13.16 -3.32 6.76
C ARG A 160 -13.99 -3.65 5.54
N ILE A 161 -13.48 -4.59 4.74
CA ILE A 161 -14.23 -5.20 3.65
C ILE A 161 -14.08 -6.71 3.74
N SER A 162 -15.20 -7.44 3.66
CA SER A 162 -15.19 -8.90 3.60
C SER A 162 -14.90 -9.33 2.16
N MET A 163 -14.05 -10.35 2.00
CA MET A 163 -13.70 -10.90 0.69
C MET A 163 -14.62 -12.05 0.29
N ARG A 164 -15.51 -12.47 1.19
CA ARG A 164 -16.44 -13.58 0.97
C ARG A 164 -17.89 -13.14 0.94
#